data_b85765bdaec4057f9d3f31311ad2d909
#
_entry.id   b85765bdaec4057f9d3f31311ad2d909
#
_cell.length_a   1.000
_cell.length_b   1.000
_cell.length_c   1.000
_cell.angle_alpha   90.00
_cell.angle_beta   90.00
_cell.angle_gamma   90.00
#
_symmetry.space_group_name_H-M   'P 1'
#
loop_
_entity.id
_entity.type
_entity.pdbx_description
1 polymer ?
#
loop_
_entity_poly.entity_id
_entity_poly.type
_entity_poly.pdbx_seq_one_letter_code
_entity_poly.pdbx_strand_id
1 'polypeptide(L)'
;MYNIALEFKDVTGKGFGFKLKNVSMTLENGYIYAVTGKNGAGKTTLFNYILTEKKRYTGSIKLSGYELAGNHAKAMEITGLVSEDNVFFENRTGKQNADILGLVYDDFDVELFNECMKKMNVSTATTLWSMSRGERMKFQLAFAIAHHSRLYLLDEATAGMDAVFKIELFDMLRELIAQECCVIMITHDMTEIMKNTDYVAVMEGGRLGEFSESIECTV
;
A
#
# COMPACT_ATOMS: atom_id res chain seq x y z
N MET A 1 -20.26 4.86 -9.57
CA MET A 1 -19.12 4.65 -8.61
C MET A 1 -17.97 5.50 -9.10
N TYR A 2 -17.20 6.12 -8.24
CA TYR A 2 -15.97 6.82 -8.62
C TYR A 2 -14.94 5.76 -9.03
N ASN A 3 -14.53 5.74 -10.29
CA ASN A 3 -13.55 4.76 -10.77
C ASN A 3 -12.11 5.11 -10.34
N ILE A 4 -11.86 6.40 -10.03
CA ILE A 4 -10.54 6.89 -9.64
C ILE A 4 -10.29 6.62 -8.15
N ALA A 5 -9.29 5.79 -7.85
CA ALA A 5 -8.85 5.50 -6.50
C ALA A 5 -7.98 6.63 -5.93
N LEU A 6 -6.98 7.07 -6.70
CA LEU A 6 -6.00 8.06 -6.27
C LEU A 6 -5.66 9.01 -7.43
N GLU A 7 -5.64 10.31 -7.15
CA GLU A 7 -5.24 11.34 -8.09
C GLU A 7 -4.19 12.26 -7.45
N PHE A 8 -3.08 12.47 -8.14
CA PHE A 8 -2.11 13.53 -7.87
C PHE A 8 -2.15 14.51 -9.03
N LYS A 9 -2.24 15.80 -8.75
CA LYS A 9 -2.24 16.85 -9.76
C LYS A 9 -1.20 17.90 -9.39
N ASP A 10 -0.11 17.96 -10.19
CA ASP A 10 1.00 18.91 -10.08
C ASP A 10 1.60 18.99 -8.67
N VAL A 11 1.73 17.85 -8.00
CA VAL A 11 2.17 17.77 -6.61
C VAL A 11 3.66 18.03 -6.52
N THR A 12 4.01 19.12 -5.83
CA THR A 12 5.40 19.47 -5.53
C THR A 12 5.56 19.70 -4.03
N GLY A 13 6.48 18.95 -3.43
CA GLY A 13 6.75 19.03 -1.99
C GLY A 13 7.37 20.36 -1.56
N LYS A 14 7.03 20.83 -0.36
CA LYS A 14 7.57 22.02 0.29
C LYS A 14 8.38 21.67 1.52
N GLY A 15 9.31 22.56 1.92
CA GLY A 15 10.12 22.41 3.14
C GLY A 15 11.53 21.87 2.86
N PHE A 16 12.20 21.34 3.89
CA PHE A 16 13.54 20.76 3.81
C PHE A 16 13.49 19.25 3.53
N GLY A 17 14.58 18.68 3.03
CA GLY A 17 14.73 17.27 2.72
C GLY A 17 14.30 16.89 1.31
N PHE A 18 14.21 15.59 1.05
CA PHE A 18 13.81 15.05 -0.25
C PHE A 18 12.32 15.32 -0.52
N LYS A 19 11.98 15.63 -1.76
CA LYS A 19 10.64 16.09 -2.16
C LYS A 19 10.21 15.51 -3.49
N LEU A 20 8.89 15.36 -3.65
CA LEU A 20 8.27 15.18 -4.95
C LEU A 20 8.42 16.45 -5.80
N LYS A 21 8.55 16.29 -7.11
CA LYS A 21 8.75 17.37 -8.08
C LYS A 21 7.75 17.23 -9.23
N ASN A 22 6.68 18.02 -9.14
CA ASN A 22 5.64 18.08 -10.16
C ASN A 22 5.10 16.70 -10.55
N VAL A 23 4.62 15.93 -9.55
CA VAL A 23 4.06 14.61 -9.77
C VAL A 23 2.58 14.73 -10.10
N SER A 24 2.19 14.16 -11.25
CA SER A 24 0.80 13.99 -11.64
C SER A 24 0.57 12.53 -12.00
N MET A 25 -0.49 11.93 -11.46
CA MET A 25 -0.92 10.56 -11.77
C MET A 25 -2.39 10.40 -11.47
N THR A 26 -3.04 9.49 -12.18
CA THR A 26 -4.42 9.07 -11.92
C THR A 26 -4.46 7.55 -11.91
N LEU A 27 -4.89 6.96 -10.80
CA LEU A 27 -4.97 5.52 -10.63
C LEU A 27 -6.42 5.12 -10.44
N GLU A 28 -6.84 4.09 -11.14
CA GLU A 28 -8.19 3.55 -11.11
C GLU A 28 -8.29 2.34 -10.20
N ASN A 29 -9.50 2.04 -9.75
CA ASN A 29 -9.81 0.82 -9.04
C ASN A 29 -9.69 -0.40 -9.99
N GLY A 30 -9.46 -1.58 -9.42
CA GLY A 30 -9.41 -2.83 -10.16
C GLY A 30 -8.04 -3.16 -10.78
N TYR A 31 -6.98 -2.42 -10.40
CA TYR A 31 -5.64 -2.62 -10.95
C TYR A 31 -4.56 -2.66 -9.88
N ILE A 32 -3.46 -3.36 -10.21
CA ILE A 32 -2.20 -3.37 -9.45
C ILE A 32 -1.18 -2.50 -10.20
N TYR A 33 -0.77 -1.42 -9.56
CA TYR A 33 0.24 -0.48 -10.04
C TYR A 33 1.59 -0.73 -9.38
N ALA A 34 2.66 -0.74 -10.15
CA ALA A 34 4.02 -0.80 -9.62
C ALA A 34 4.72 0.55 -9.75
N VAL A 35 5.44 0.95 -8.70
CA VAL A 35 6.38 2.07 -8.75
C VAL A 35 7.78 1.50 -8.52
N THR A 36 8.64 1.63 -9.54
CA THR A 36 10.03 1.19 -9.47
C THR A 36 11.02 2.35 -9.55
N GLY A 37 12.29 2.10 -9.37
CA GLY A 37 13.34 3.10 -9.43
C GLY A 37 14.45 2.84 -8.43
N LYS A 38 15.58 3.54 -8.58
CA LYS A 38 16.76 3.39 -7.72
C LYS A 38 16.45 3.73 -6.26
N ASN A 39 17.27 3.20 -5.35
CA ASN A 39 17.19 3.59 -3.94
C ASN A 39 17.40 5.11 -3.80
N GLY A 40 16.59 5.76 -2.96
CA GLY A 40 16.59 7.22 -2.81
C GLY A 40 15.88 7.99 -3.93
N ALA A 41 15.27 7.33 -4.91
CA ALA A 41 14.51 7.99 -5.98
C ALA A 41 13.25 8.72 -5.50
N GLY A 42 12.70 8.34 -4.32
CA GLY A 42 11.53 8.97 -3.71
C GLY A 42 10.30 8.09 -3.62
N LYS A 43 10.42 6.78 -3.85
CA LYS A 43 9.29 5.83 -3.83
C LYS A 43 8.53 5.87 -2.50
N THR A 44 9.19 5.58 -1.38
CA THR A 44 8.60 5.69 -0.04
C THR A 44 8.16 7.13 0.28
N THR A 45 8.83 8.13 -0.29
CA THR A 45 8.40 9.53 -0.16
C THR A 45 7.03 9.74 -0.82
N LEU A 46 6.75 9.11 -1.97
CA LEU A 46 5.43 9.17 -2.62
C LEU A 46 4.34 8.67 -1.65
N PHE A 47 4.52 7.52 -1.01
CA PHE A 47 3.58 6.99 -0.01
C PHE A 47 3.44 7.93 1.19
N ASN A 48 4.54 8.51 1.65
CA ASN A 48 4.51 9.46 2.76
C ASN A 48 3.69 10.74 2.48
N TYR A 49 3.47 11.12 1.22
CA TYR A 49 2.56 12.21 0.87
C TYR A 49 1.09 11.82 1.00
N ILE A 50 0.77 10.53 0.96
CA ILE A 50 -0.56 9.99 1.23
C ILE A 50 -0.75 9.80 2.74
N LEU A 51 0.21 9.15 3.40
CA LEU A 51 0.11 8.66 4.77
C LEU A 51 0.32 9.72 5.85
N THR A 52 0.96 10.85 5.53
CA THR A 52 1.35 11.84 6.56
C THR A 52 0.59 13.15 6.41
N GLU A 53 -0.35 13.42 7.31
CA GLU A 53 -1.19 14.62 7.32
C GLU A 53 -0.38 15.94 7.26
N LYS A 54 0.77 15.99 7.92
CA LYS A 54 1.58 17.21 8.04
C LYS A 54 2.51 17.48 6.84
N LYS A 55 2.46 16.64 5.78
CA LYS A 55 3.24 16.88 4.57
C LYS A 55 2.76 18.14 3.85
N ARG A 56 3.70 19.07 3.60
CA ARG A 56 3.41 20.30 2.89
C ARG A 56 3.73 20.16 1.41
N TYR A 57 2.77 20.48 0.56
CA TYR A 57 2.92 20.43 -0.90
C TYR A 57 2.11 21.57 -1.57
N THR A 58 2.36 21.77 -2.86
CA THR A 58 1.45 22.47 -3.79
C THR A 58 0.80 21.42 -4.69
N GLY A 59 -0.24 21.80 -5.40
CA GLY A 59 -1.04 20.86 -6.18
C GLY A 59 -2.15 20.26 -5.33
N SER A 60 -2.73 19.16 -5.80
CA SER A 60 -3.86 18.47 -5.18
C SER A 60 -3.58 16.98 -5.11
N ILE A 61 -3.98 16.34 -4.00
CA ILE A 61 -4.01 14.89 -3.84
C ILE A 61 -5.42 14.52 -3.44
N LYS A 62 -6.07 13.65 -4.23
CA LYS A 62 -7.39 13.13 -3.92
C LYS A 62 -7.38 11.62 -3.80
N LEU A 63 -8.09 11.12 -2.82
CA LEU A 63 -8.35 9.69 -2.61
C LEU A 63 -9.85 9.45 -2.69
N SER A 64 -10.27 8.56 -3.60
CA SER A 64 -11.68 8.28 -3.88
C SER A 64 -12.52 9.56 -4.09
N GLY A 65 -11.93 10.57 -4.75
CA GLY A 65 -12.58 11.86 -5.04
C GLY A 65 -12.51 12.90 -3.91
N TYR A 66 -12.10 12.55 -2.71
CA TYR A 66 -11.94 13.48 -1.60
C TYR A 66 -10.54 14.09 -1.57
N GLU A 67 -10.45 15.43 -1.49
CA GLU A 67 -9.19 16.12 -1.29
C GLU A 67 -8.54 15.66 0.02
N LEU A 68 -7.30 15.19 -0.03
CA LEU A 68 -6.59 14.67 1.14
C LEU A 68 -6.37 15.74 2.20
N ALA A 69 -6.07 16.98 1.76
CA ALA A 69 -5.96 18.11 2.66
C ALA A 69 -7.33 18.41 3.31
N GLY A 70 -7.41 18.27 4.63
CA GLY A 70 -8.63 18.45 5.41
C GLY A 70 -9.54 17.21 5.53
N ASN A 71 -9.24 16.11 4.85
CA ASN A 71 -9.96 14.82 4.98
C ASN A 71 -9.02 13.65 5.27
N HIS A 72 -7.84 13.92 5.85
CA HIS A 72 -6.81 12.90 6.02
C HIS A 72 -7.29 11.70 6.84
N ALA A 73 -8.01 11.92 7.95
CA ALA A 73 -8.56 10.83 8.76
C ALA A 73 -9.46 9.90 7.93
N LYS A 74 -10.40 10.46 7.15
CA LYS A 74 -11.28 9.68 6.25
C LYS A 74 -10.51 8.93 5.17
N ALA A 75 -9.41 9.51 4.68
CA ALA A 75 -8.56 8.84 3.72
C ALA A 75 -7.84 7.64 4.33
N MET A 76 -7.41 7.75 5.61
CA MET A 76 -6.75 6.65 6.32
C MET A 76 -7.70 5.51 6.67
N GLU A 77 -8.99 5.78 6.89
CA GLU A 77 -10.02 4.75 7.07
C GLU A 77 -10.04 3.72 5.91
N ILE A 78 -9.78 4.19 4.70
CA ILE A 78 -9.84 3.36 3.48
C ILE A 78 -8.46 3.06 2.88
N THR A 79 -7.37 3.32 3.62
CA THR A 79 -6.00 3.08 3.16
C THR A 79 -5.32 2.04 4.02
N GLY A 80 -4.93 0.92 3.42
CA GLY A 80 -4.11 -0.12 4.03
C GLY A 80 -2.63 0.05 3.69
N LEU A 81 -1.75 -0.12 4.66
CA LEU A 81 -0.30 -0.10 4.48
C LEU A 81 0.30 -1.44 4.86
N VAL A 82 1.13 -1.98 3.96
CA VAL A 82 1.97 -3.17 4.19
C VAL A 82 3.41 -2.77 3.93
N SER A 83 4.23 -2.70 4.99
CA SER A 83 5.62 -2.26 4.88
C SER A 83 6.50 -2.90 5.97
N GLU A 84 7.81 -2.77 5.83
CA GLU A 84 8.74 -3.16 6.91
C GLU A 84 8.66 -2.23 8.12
N ASP A 85 8.36 -0.94 7.89
CA ASP A 85 8.17 0.04 8.96
C ASP A 85 6.85 -0.24 9.67
N ASN A 86 6.95 -0.91 10.81
CA ASN A 86 5.82 -1.43 11.56
C ASN A 86 5.22 -0.35 12.48
N VAL A 87 3.93 -0.09 12.32
CA VAL A 87 3.15 0.81 13.19
C VAL A 87 2.44 0.05 14.33
N PHE A 88 2.59 -1.26 14.39
CA PHE A 88 1.95 -2.15 15.34
C PHE A 88 2.78 -2.37 16.61
N PHE A 89 2.16 -2.84 17.68
CA PHE A 89 2.84 -3.15 18.94
C PHE A 89 3.56 -4.50 18.83
N GLU A 90 4.88 -4.48 18.73
CA GLU A 90 5.69 -5.68 18.55
C GLU A 90 5.59 -6.69 19.69
N ASN A 91 5.43 -6.22 20.93
CA ASN A 91 5.30 -7.04 22.13
C ASN A 91 3.87 -7.56 22.38
N ARG A 92 2.94 -7.30 21.46
CA ARG A 92 1.55 -7.79 21.50
C ARG A 92 1.33 -8.85 20.45
N THR A 93 0.36 -9.74 20.70
CA THR A 93 -0.06 -10.76 19.72
C THR A 93 -0.79 -10.11 18.55
N GLY A 94 -0.94 -10.84 17.44
CA GLY A 94 -1.76 -10.40 16.32
C GLY A 94 -3.18 -10.05 16.75
N LYS A 95 -3.79 -10.92 17.59
CA LYS A 95 -5.12 -10.67 18.16
C LYS A 95 -5.16 -9.40 19.00
N GLN A 96 -4.20 -9.20 19.91
CA GLN A 96 -4.16 -8.00 20.77
C GLN A 96 -3.96 -6.71 19.96
N ASN A 97 -3.17 -6.76 18.88
CA ASN A 97 -3.05 -5.62 17.98
C ASN A 97 -4.38 -5.31 17.28
N ALA A 98 -5.07 -6.32 16.76
CA ALA A 98 -6.38 -6.16 16.15
C ALA A 98 -7.41 -5.59 17.14
N ASP A 99 -7.47 -6.14 18.35
CA ASP A 99 -8.39 -5.69 19.40
C ASP A 99 -8.14 -4.21 19.81
N ILE A 100 -6.88 -3.74 19.81
CA ILE A 100 -6.53 -2.37 20.24
C ILE A 100 -6.62 -1.39 19.07
N LEU A 101 -5.96 -1.70 17.95
CA LEU A 101 -5.83 -0.77 16.82
C LEU A 101 -7.06 -0.79 15.92
N GLY A 102 -7.81 -1.91 15.91
CA GLY A 102 -9.09 -1.98 15.22
C GLY A 102 -10.10 -0.96 15.72
N LEU A 103 -10.02 -0.56 17.02
CA LEU A 103 -10.89 0.47 17.59
C LEU A 103 -10.72 1.87 16.99
N VAL A 104 -9.65 2.10 16.23
CA VAL A 104 -9.40 3.37 15.54
C VAL A 104 -10.24 3.49 14.27
N TYR A 105 -10.70 2.37 13.72
CA TYR A 105 -11.48 2.28 12.50
C TYR A 105 -12.97 2.08 12.81
N ASP A 106 -13.83 2.78 12.10
CA ASP A 106 -15.28 2.74 12.33
C ASP A 106 -15.89 1.36 12.06
N ASP A 107 -15.37 0.63 11.07
CA ASP A 107 -15.90 -0.65 10.57
C ASP A 107 -14.83 -1.77 10.59
N PHE A 108 -14.06 -1.90 11.67
CA PHE A 108 -13.09 -3.00 11.77
C PHE A 108 -13.77 -4.34 12.01
N ASP A 109 -13.66 -5.25 11.05
CA ASP A 109 -14.23 -6.60 11.12
C ASP A 109 -13.23 -7.61 11.69
N VAL A 110 -13.40 -7.92 12.99
CA VAL A 110 -12.56 -8.90 13.72
C VAL A 110 -12.71 -10.31 13.16
N GLU A 111 -13.90 -10.68 12.69
CA GLU A 111 -14.14 -12.00 12.13
C GLU A 111 -13.41 -12.16 10.80
N LEU A 112 -13.53 -11.17 9.92
CA LEU A 112 -12.78 -11.11 8.66
C LEU A 112 -11.26 -11.11 8.89
N PHE A 113 -10.76 -10.38 9.91
CA PHE A 113 -9.35 -10.44 10.29
C PHE A 113 -8.92 -11.86 10.63
N ASN A 114 -9.68 -12.56 11.47
CA ASN A 114 -9.36 -13.93 11.87
C ASN A 114 -9.43 -14.92 10.69
N GLU A 115 -10.39 -14.74 9.78
CA GLU A 115 -10.50 -15.55 8.57
C GLU A 115 -9.30 -15.33 7.65
N CYS A 116 -8.88 -14.08 7.42
CA CYS A 116 -7.70 -13.76 6.64
C CYS A 116 -6.43 -14.37 7.24
N MET A 117 -6.22 -14.22 8.55
CA MET A 117 -5.07 -14.82 9.25
C MET A 117 -5.04 -16.34 9.11
N LYS A 118 -6.21 -16.99 9.25
CA LYS A 118 -6.35 -18.45 9.07
C LYS A 118 -6.07 -18.86 7.62
N LYS A 119 -6.62 -18.16 6.64
CA LYS A 119 -6.39 -18.41 5.20
C LYS A 119 -4.90 -18.32 4.86
N MET A 120 -4.19 -17.36 5.45
CA MET A 120 -2.75 -17.16 5.27
C MET A 120 -1.86 -18.05 6.15
N ASN A 121 -2.46 -18.94 6.94
CA ASN A 121 -1.77 -19.84 7.87
C ASN A 121 -0.87 -19.10 8.88
N VAL A 122 -1.34 -17.96 9.43
CA VAL A 122 -0.65 -17.18 10.46
C VAL A 122 -1.45 -17.21 11.76
N SER A 123 -0.77 -17.54 12.86
CA SER A 123 -1.41 -17.58 14.19
C SER A 123 -1.64 -16.18 14.77
N THR A 124 -2.87 -15.87 15.13
CA THR A 124 -3.22 -14.61 15.82
C THR A 124 -2.70 -14.57 17.27
N ALA A 125 -2.29 -15.72 17.83
CA ALA A 125 -1.75 -15.82 19.19
C ALA A 125 -0.25 -15.53 19.28
N THR A 126 0.46 -15.46 18.14
CA THR A 126 1.89 -15.14 18.08
C THR A 126 2.10 -13.64 18.27
N THR A 127 3.11 -13.24 19.05
CA THR A 127 3.52 -11.83 19.16
C THR A 127 4.17 -11.37 17.86
N LEU A 128 3.99 -10.11 17.47
CA LEU A 128 4.57 -9.60 16.23
C LEU A 128 6.09 -9.72 16.23
N TRP A 129 6.73 -9.51 17.39
CA TRP A 129 8.17 -9.73 17.54
C TRP A 129 8.62 -11.13 17.13
N SER A 130 7.83 -12.16 17.42
CA SER A 130 8.14 -13.56 17.10
C SER A 130 7.73 -14.00 15.72
N MET A 131 6.97 -13.17 14.98
CA MET A 131 6.59 -13.46 13.61
C MET A 131 7.80 -13.30 12.67
N SER A 132 7.91 -14.19 11.70
CA SER A 132 8.79 -14.01 10.55
C SER A 132 8.39 -12.76 9.76
N ARG A 133 9.27 -12.27 8.91
CA ARG A 133 8.96 -11.13 8.02
C ARG A 133 7.71 -11.40 7.18
N GLY A 134 7.61 -12.58 6.59
CA GLY A 134 6.44 -12.97 5.79
C GLY A 134 5.14 -13.01 6.61
N GLU A 135 5.17 -13.56 7.83
CA GLU A 135 4.01 -13.57 8.71
C GLU A 135 3.58 -12.16 9.11
N ARG A 136 4.53 -11.22 9.34
CA ARG A 136 4.21 -9.82 9.61
C ARG A 136 3.53 -9.14 8.41
N MET A 137 3.99 -9.40 7.18
CA MET A 137 3.37 -8.86 5.97
C MET A 137 1.94 -9.40 5.81
N LYS A 138 1.75 -10.71 6.02
CA LYS A 138 0.43 -11.36 6.01
C LYS A 138 -0.49 -10.76 7.08
N PHE A 139 0.01 -10.56 8.29
CA PHE A 139 -0.73 -9.91 9.37
C PHE A 139 -1.16 -8.49 9.00
N GLN A 140 -0.25 -7.67 8.45
CA GLN A 140 -0.57 -6.30 8.04
C GLN A 140 -1.61 -6.28 6.92
N LEU A 141 -1.52 -7.20 5.96
CA LEU A 141 -2.52 -7.33 4.90
C LEU A 141 -3.88 -7.76 5.45
N ALA A 142 -3.91 -8.75 6.37
CA ALA A 142 -5.15 -9.15 7.05
C ALA A 142 -5.79 -7.98 7.81
N PHE A 143 -4.98 -7.18 8.49
CA PHE A 143 -5.46 -5.99 9.20
C PHE A 143 -6.03 -4.95 8.23
N ALA A 144 -5.34 -4.70 7.09
CA ALA A 144 -5.81 -3.78 6.06
C ALA A 144 -7.11 -4.25 5.40
N ILE A 145 -7.29 -5.55 5.19
CA ILE A 145 -8.54 -6.13 4.67
C ILE A 145 -9.66 -5.96 5.69
N ALA A 146 -9.39 -6.18 6.97
CA ALA A 146 -10.39 -6.16 8.03
C ALA A 146 -10.96 -4.76 8.32
N HIS A 147 -10.25 -3.68 8.02
CA HIS A 147 -10.83 -2.33 8.06
C HIS A 147 -11.33 -1.83 6.68
N HIS A 148 -11.61 -2.76 5.77
CA HIS A 148 -12.24 -2.48 4.48
C HIS A 148 -11.51 -1.47 3.61
N SER A 149 -10.17 -1.53 3.57
CA SER A 149 -9.35 -0.67 2.72
C SER A 149 -9.77 -0.75 1.25
N ARG A 150 -9.73 0.41 0.58
CA ARG A 150 -9.96 0.54 -0.86
C ARG A 150 -8.66 0.79 -1.63
N LEU A 151 -7.68 1.41 -0.96
CA LEU A 151 -6.34 1.64 -1.45
C LEU A 151 -5.34 0.85 -0.61
N TYR A 152 -4.57 -0.01 -1.23
CA TYR A 152 -3.52 -0.79 -0.59
C TYR A 152 -2.15 -0.28 -1.04
N LEU A 153 -1.32 0.13 -0.09
CA LEU A 153 0.04 0.60 -0.30
C LEU A 153 1.01 -0.48 0.19
N LEU A 154 1.79 -1.07 -0.71
CA LEU A 154 2.78 -2.09 -0.38
C LEU A 154 4.19 -1.55 -0.61
N ASP A 155 4.97 -1.31 0.46
CA ASP A 155 6.35 -0.83 0.35
C ASP A 155 7.33 -1.99 0.51
N GLU A 156 7.90 -2.46 -0.61
CA GLU A 156 8.85 -3.57 -0.70
C GLU A 156 8.38 -4.86 0.03
N ALA A 157 7.07 -5.12 0.03
CA ALA A 157 6.46 -6.21 0.77
C ALA A 157 6.91 -7.61 0.34
N THR A 158 7.43 -7.77 -0.87
CA THR A 158 7.90 -9.03 -1.45
C THR A 158 9.42 -9.20 -1.40
N ALA A 159 10.16 -8.16 -1.05
CA ALA A 159 11.62 -8.18 -1.08
C ALA A 159 12.19 -9.26 -0.14
N GLY A 160 13.02 -10.16 -0.68
CA GLY A 160 13.62 -11.26 0.09
C GLY A 160 12.66 -12.37 0.51
N MET A 161 11.42 -12.37 0.01
CA MET A 161 10.45 -13.44 0.25
C MET A 161 10.64 -14.61 -0.72
N ASP A 162 10.28 -15.81 -0.27
CA ASP A 162 10.28 -17.01 -1.11
C ASP A 162 9.15 -16.99 -2.15
N ALA A 163 9.25 -17.91 -3.13
CA ALA A 163 8.30 -17.96 -4.24
C ALA A 163 6.87 -18.33 -3.79
N VAL A 164 6.73 -19.15 -2.74
CA VAL A 164 5.41 -19.56 -2.23
C VAL A 164 4.70 -18.36 -1.63
N PHE A 165 5.39 -17.60 -0.77
CA PHE A 165 4.86 -16.37 -0.20
C PHE A 165 4.40 -15.38 -1.31
N LYS A 166 5.23 -15.19 -2.35
CA LYS A 166 4.92 -14.27 -3.45
C LYS A 166 3.64 -14.69 -4.18
N ILE A 167 3.49 -15.98 -4.48
CA ILE A 167 2.27 -16.51 -5.12
C ILE A 167 1.05 -16.23 -4.25
N GLU A 168 1.08 -16.63 -2.98
CA GLU A 168 -0.03 -16.42 -2.04
C GLU A 168 -0.41 -14.94 -1.91
N LEU A 169 0.58 -14.05 -1.84
CA LEU A 169 0.34 -12.60 -1.76
C LEU A 169 -0.36 -12.09 -3.03
N PHE A 170 0.17 -12.42 -4.21
CA PHE A 170 -0.41 -11.93 -5.46
C PHE A 170 -1.81 -12.51 -5.73
N ASP A 171 -2.08 -13.76 -5.33
CA ASP A 171 -3.43 -14.33 -5.40
C ASP A 171 -4.40 -13.49 -4.54
N MET A 172 -4.00 -13.11 -3.33
CA MET A 172 -4.82 -12.22 -2.48
C MET A 172 -5.00 -10.83 -3.08
N LEU A 173 -3.95 -10.23 -3.65
CA LEU A 173 -4.05 -8.94 -4.31
C LEU A 173 -5.00 -8.99 -5.52
N ARG A 174 -5.01 -10.11 -6.28
CA ARG A 174 -5.97 -10.33 -7.37
C ARG A 174 -7.41 -10.44 -6.85
N GLU A 175 -7.64 -11.06 -5.71
CA GLU A 175 -8.97 -11.07 -5.08
C GLU A 175 -9.42 -9.65 -4.70
N LEU A 176 -8.52 -8.81 -4.19
CA LEU A 176 -8.83 -7.43 -3.81
C LEU A 176 -9.17 -6.55 -5.03
N ILE A 177 -8.40 -6.63 -6.10
CA ILE A 177 -8.72 -5.84 -7.31
C ILE A 177 -10.01 -6.32 -7.99
N ALA A 178 -10.35 -7.61 -7.91
CA ALA A 178 -11.65 -8.11 -8.34
C ALA A 178 -12.83 -7.53 -7.54
N GLN A 179 -12.58 -7.00 -6.33
CA GLN A 179 -13.53 -6.27 -5.50
C GLN A 179 -13.43 -4.73 -5.70
N GLU A 180 -12.88 -4.30 -6.82
CA GLU A 180 -12.68 -2.88 -7.17
C GLU A 180 -11.79 -2.11 -6.16
N CYS A 181 -10.83 -2.78 -5.53
CA CYS A 181 -9.77 -2.10 -4.78
C CYS A 181 -8.65 -1.67 -5.72
N CYS A 182 -7.83 -0.71 -5.29
CA CYS A 182 -6.60 -0.29 -5.98
C CYS A 182 -5.39 -0.72 -5.16
N VAL A 183 -4.39 -1.28 -5.81
CA VAL A 183 -3.12 -1.66 -5.17
C VAL A 183 -1.99 -0.87 -5.80
N ILE A 184 -1.15 -0.26 -4.98
CA ILE A 184 0.10 0.36 -5.40
C ILE A 184 1.23 -0.33 -4.66
N MET A 185 2.16 -0.90 -5.40
CA MET A 185 3.33 -1.54 -4.81
C MET A 185 4.63 -0.87 -5.23
N ILE A 186 5.50 -0.65 -4.26
CA ILE A 186 6.89 -0.29 -4.51
C ILE A 186 7.69 -1.59 -4.56
N THR A 187 8.34 -1.84 -5.69
CA THR A 187 9.22 -2.98 -5.87
C THR A 187 10.33 -2.67 -6.88
N HIS A 188 11.44 -3.35 -6.76
CA HIS A 188 12.53 -3.32 -7.74
C HIS A 188 12.68 -4.65 -8.50
N ASP A 189 11.83 -5.64 -8.20
CA ASP A 189 11.83 -6.94 -8.88
C ASP A 189 11.04 -6.85 -10.20
N MET A 190 11.78 -6.73 -11.30
CA MET A 190 11.20 -6.64 -12.65
C MET A 190 10.38 -7.88 -13.02
N THR A 191 10.73 -9.06 -12.47
CA THR A 191 9.97 -10.29 -12.72
C THR A 191 8.59 -10.22 -12.09
N GLU A 192 8.48 -9.64 -10.89
CA GLU A 192 7.20 -9.39 -10.23
C GLU A 192 6.36 -8.38 -11.02
N ILE A 193 6.97 -7.27 -11.44
CA ILE A 193 6.30 -6.23 -12.21
C ILE A 193 5.67 -6.85 -13.45
N MET A 194 6.45 -7.52 -14.28
CA MET A 194 6.00 -8.08 -15.55
C MET A 194 4.91 -9.15 -15.43
N LYS A 195 4.91 -9.93 -14.34
CA LYS A 195 3.99 -11.07 -14.19
C LYS A 195 2.74 -10.73 -13.40
N ASN A 196 2.82 -9.78 -12.50
CA ASN A 196 1.83 -9.65 -11.43
C ASN A 196 1.22 -8.25 -11.31
N THR A 197 1.74 -7.25 -12.04
CA THR A 197 1.18 -5.90 -12.04
C THR A 197 0.59 -5.54 -13.40
N ASP A 198 -0.38 -4.63 -13.40
CA ASP A 198 -1.05 -4.21 -14.62
C ASP A 198 -0.35 -3.00 -15.25
N TYR A 199 0.14 -2.08 -14.40
CA TYR A 199 0.84 -0.88 -14.84
C TYR A 199 2.11 -0.65 -14.03
N VAL A 200 3.10 -0.01 -14.65
CA VAL A 200 4.36 0.35 -14.00
C VAL A 200 4.77 1.78 -14.35
N ALA A 201 5.30 2.49 -13.35
CA ALA A 201 5.95 3.78 -13.53
C ALA A 201 7.32 3.80 -12.87
N VAL A 202 8.25 4.56 -13.46
CA VAL A 202 9.61 4.72 -12.92
C VAL A 202 9.70 6.02 -12.13
N MET A 203 10.21 5.92 -10.90
CA MET A 203 10.50 7.08 -10.07
C MET A 203 11.97 7.44 -10.15
N GLU A 204 12.27 8.71 -10.43
CA GLU A 204 13.65 9.22 -10.50
C GLU A 204 13.75 10.64 -9.93
N GLY A 205 14.62 10.82 -8.94
CA GLY A 205 14.93 12.13 -8.37
C GLY A 205 13.73 12.95 -7.89
N GLY A 206 12.67 12.28 -7.42
CA GLY A 206 11.41 12.88 -6.95
C GLY A 206 10.38 13.13 -8.04
N ARG A 207 10.63 12.70 -9.28
CA ARG A 207 9.69 12.76 -10.40
C ARG A 207 9.16 11.35 -10.67
N LEU A 208 7.88 11.25 -10.96
CA LEU A 208 7.26 10.00 -11.40
C LEU A 208 7.05 10.07 -12.92
N GLY A 209 7.47 9.03 -13.62
CA GLY A 209 7.16 8.84 -15.03
C GLY A 209 5.67 8.50 -15.24
N GLU A 210 5.25 8.48 -16.48
CA GLU A 210 3.90 8.01 -16.83
C GLU A 210 3.77 6.50 -16.56
N PHE A 211 2.58 6.06 -16.17
CA PHE A 211 2.27 4.64 -16.06
C PHE A 211 2.07 4.04 -17.45
N SER A 212 2.77 2.96 -17.72
CA SER A 212 2.60 2.13 -18.92
C SER A 212 2.20 0.71 -18.54
N GLU A 213 1.59 -0.03 -19.44
CA GLU A 213 1.27 -1.44 -19.20
C GLU A 213 2.54 -2.25 -18.90
N SER A 214 2.48 -3.12 -17.91
CA SER A 214 3.65 -3.88 -17.44
C SER A 214 4.22 -4.82 -18.52
N ILE A 215 3.40 -5.25 -19.47
CA ILE A 215 3.80 -6.12 -20.59
C ILE A 215 4.65 -5.37 -21.63
N GLU A 216 4.49 -4.05 -21.77
CA GLU A 216 5.21 -3.23 -22.73
C GLU A 216 6.64 -2.86 -22.29
N CYS A 217 6.98 -3.07 -21.01
CA CYS A 217 8.30 -2.75 -20.46
C CYS A 217 9.40 -3.75 -20.85
N THR A 218 9.20 -4.56 -21.89
CA THR A 218 10.18 -5.53 -22.41
C THR A 218 11.03 -4.90 -23.52
N VAL A 219 11.91 -3.94 -23.16
CA VAL A 219 13.02 -3.50 -24.04
C VAL A 219 14.27 -3.25 -23.21
#